data_17eef95fb6b2a5ae453cb793916ab833
#
_entry.id   17eef95fb6b2a5ae453cb793916ab833
#
_cell.length_a   1.000
_cell.length_b   1.000
_cell.length_c   1.000
_cell.angle_alpha   90.00
_cell.angle_beta   90.00
_cell.angle_gamma   90.00
#
_symmetry.space_group_name_H-M   'P 1'
#
loop_
_entity.id
_entity.type
_entity.pdbx_description
1 polymer ?
#
loop_
_entity_poly.entity_id
_entity_poly.type
_entity_poly.pdbx_seq_one_letter_code
_entity_poly.pdbx_strand_id
1 'polypeptide(L)'
;MKRNRMTVGAGLALAVALWLATPLLKAQSAQREACTVIGVGRLATVDGSVITSHTDCCSECRIQVIPGRTYPKGAKAPVYWGMVYFGAEDDRHALPLGDFGKVIGEIPQVERTFTYFHTGYSQMNEKQLAIGESTCSERAELDVPYVEGITRQIMTIEQAQVFALERCTTAREAIKLVGALVEKYGFLPSCGGSESLCVADPRELWTMEICAVGPEWTPESGKPGAIWAARRVPDDHVTVIANYFRIREIDAKSPDFMVSPNYMKEAVDRGWYDPKGGKPFIWQEAYAPPIMEGNLSRMWLITSTLAPSLKAWPKRALNDAAGPRTLYAQEFEGAAFYPYSFKPEKKVSVADVIAFQRSAFENTIYDMTWDPAWMVPGGGGRMEKSPMASPYVSPDMEKVLGVRHHRTIAGQGYGMVAQLRSWLPDAVGGIYWFYCDNPMVGPYVPIYAGVTDVSPLYKTYDFREFSEDSARWAYDVIEKLALLRWQPALKDVQAARRPVEDGFFAEQASVDAKAAEMIKSDPAGAAKYLTDLTIARMEKLVALYRGLRKTLLSKYTGDGV
;
A
#
# COMPACT_ATOMS: atom_id res chain seq x y z
N MET A 1 49.22 32.98 37.36
CA MET A 1 48.51 31.72 37.50
C MET A 1 47.02 31.98 37.65
N LYS A 2 46.23 31.85 36.56
CA LYS A 2 44.79 31.66 36.56
C LYS A 2 44.46 30.71 35.38
N ARG A 3 44.07 29.50 35.71
CA ARG A 3 43.80 28.41 34.78
C ARG A 3 42.31 28.38 34.37
N ASN A 4 42.10 28.17 33.11
CA ASN A 4 40.87 27.84 32.41
C ASN A 4 39.91 26.89 33.18
N ARG A 5 38.66 27.31 33.29
CA ARG A 5 37.48 26.45 33.45
C ARG A 5 36.36 27.08 32.62
N MET A 6 36.25 26.70 31.38
CA MET A 6 35.03 26.82 30.57
C MET A 6 35.25 26.01 29.28
N THR A 7 34.67 24.84 29.16
CA THR A 7 34.22 24.20 27.90
C THR A 7 33.81 22.75 28.12
N VAL A 8 32.84 22.50 29.01
CA VAL A 8 32.19 21.20 29.08
C VAL A 8 30.65 21.32 29.00
N GLY A 9 30.11 22.53 29.15
CA GLY A 9 28.65 22.72 29.20
C GLY A 9 27.92 22.81 27.84
N ALA A 10 28.65 23.19 26.76
CA ALA A 10 28.00 23.43 25.48
C ALA A 10 27.73 22.17 24.64
N GLY A 11 28.52 21.13 24.83
CA GLY A 11 28.35 19.87 24.08
C GLY A 11 27.18 19.04 24.53
N LEU A 12 26.82 19.05 25.81
CA LEU A 12 25.68 18.28 26.34
C LEU A 12 24.33 18.91 25.99
N ALA A 13 24.25 20.25 25.89
CA ALA A 13 23.01 20.93 25.53
C ALA A 13 22.62 20.72 24.06
N LEU A 14 23.58 20.60 23.15
CA LEU A 14 23.34 20.32 21.73
C LEU A 14 22.91 18.87 21.49
N ALA A 15 23.48 17.92 22.24
CA ALA A 15 23.10 16.50 22.13
C ALA A 15 21.69 16.23 22.67
N VAL A 16 21.27 16.92 23.75
CA VAL A 16 19.92 16.80 24.31
C VAL A 16 18.88 17.48 23.41
N ALA A 17 19.22 18.58 22.73
CA ALA A 17 18.33 19.26 21.77
C ALA A 17 18.09 18.41 20.49
N LEU A 18 19.11 17.69 20.01
CA LEU A 18 18.98 16.75 18.89
C LEU A 18 18.16 15.50 19.27
N TRP A 19 18.22 15.05 20.52
CA TRP A 19 17.44 13.89 21.01
C TRP A 19 15.96 14.20 21.21
N LEU A 20 15.61 15.46 21.51
CA LEU A 20 14.22 15.90 21.65
C LEU A 20 13.54 16.30 20.34
N ALA A 21 14.32 16.61 19.28
CA ALA A 21 13.79 16.96 17.96
C ALA A 21 13.42 15.73 17.10
N THR A 22 14.08 14.58 17.31
CA THR A 22 13.84 13.34 16.55
C THR A 22 12.43 12.74 16.72
N PRO A 23 11.79 12.73 17.90
CA PRO A 23 10.42 12.22 18.02
C PRO A 23 9.37 13.13 17.39
N LEU A 24 9.60 14.44 17.31
CA LEU A 24 8.68 15.38 16.65
C LEU A 24 8.71 15.29 15.12
N LEU A 25 9.86 15.01 14.53
CA LEU A 25 9.99 14.75 13.08
C LEU A 25 9.39 13.37 12.69
N LYS A 26 9.58 12.33 13.51
CA LYS A 26 8.92 11.02 13.31
C LYS A 26 7.40 11.11 13.46
N ALA A 27 6.86 11.94 14.35
CA ALA A 27 5.42 12.11 14.51
C ALA A 27 4.76 12.83 13.32
N GLN A 28 5.49 13.67 12.57
CA GLN A 28 4.97 14.30 11.35
C GLN A 28 5.00 13.37 10.13
N SER A 29 5.94 12.44 10.04
CA SER A 29 5.97 11.44 8.95
C SER A 29 4.88 10.37 9.12
N ALA A 30 4.56 9.97 10.34
CA ALA A 30 3.51 8.99 10.63
C ALA A 30 2.09 9.43 10.21
N GLN A 31 1.86 10.71 9.92
CA GLN A 31 0.57 11.23 9.46
C GLN A 31 0.33 11.08 7.94
N ARG A 32 1.34 10.68 7.16
CA ARG A 32 1.24 10.56 5.69
C ARG A 32 0.95 9.14 5.20
N GLU A 33 1.03 8.15 6.06
CA GLU A 33 0.81 6.74 5.68
C GLU A 33 -0.66 6.46 5.41
N ALA A 34 -0.99 6.16 4.15
CA ALA A 34 -2.33 5.79 3.72
C ALA A 34 -2.34 4.47 2.93
N CYS A 35 -1.42 3.56 3.24
CA CYS A 35 -1.43 2.22 2.67
C CYS A 35 -2.68 1.48 3.15
N THR A 36 -3.49 0.98 2.22
CA THR A 36 -4.68 0.19 2.53
C THR A 36 -4.71 -1.02 1.64
N VAL A 37 -4.83 -2.18 2.25
CA VAL A 37 -4.97 -3.46 1.55
C VAL A 37 -6.35 -4.04 1.83
N ILE A 38 -7.02 -4.48 0.78
CA ILE A 38 -8.27 -5.23 0.85
C ILE A 38 -8.01 -6.58 0.21
N GLY A 39 -8.16 -7.65 1.00
CA GLY A 39 -8.05 -9.02 0.52
C GLY A 39 -9.42 -9.70 0.50
N VAL A 40 -9.78 -10.39 -0.58
CA VAL A 40 -11.07 -11.05 -0.75
C VAL A 40 -10.86 -12.50 -1.17
N GLY A 41 -11.35 -13.43 -0.36
CA GLY A 41 -11.29 -14.87 -0.66
C GLY A 41 -12.20 -15.26 -1.83
N ARG A 42 -11.85 -16.33 -2.54
CA ARG A 42 -12.50 -16.76 -3.79
C ARG A 42 -14.01 -17.01 -3.68
N LEU A 43 -14.51 -17.40 -2.53
CA LEU A 43 -15.95 -17.60 -2.30
C LEU A 43 -16.67 -16.31 -1.88
N ALA A 44 -15.93 -15.25 -1.56
CA ALA A 44 -16.47 -13.93 -1.27
C ALA A 44 -16.53 -13.02 -2.50
N THR A 45 -15.89 -13.37 -3.61
CA THR A 45 -15.92 -12.61 -4.87
C THR A 45 -17.09 -13.01 -5.77
N VAL A 46 -17.48 -12.11 -6.69
CA VAL A 46 -18.60 -12.32 -7.63
C VAL A 46 -18.29 -13.38 -8.68
N ASP A 47 -17.03 -13.55 -9.06
CA ASP A 47 -16.57 -14.40 -10.15
C ASP A 47 -15.77 -15.63 -9.69
N GLY A 48 -15.45 -15.75 -8.41
CA GLY A 48 -14.66 -16.86 -7.87
C GLY A 48 -13.13 -16.61 -7.89
N SER A 49 -12.69 -15.44 -8.32
CA SER A 49 -11.27 -15.03 -8.21
C SER A 49 -10.85 -14.78 -6.76
N VAL A 50 -9.55 -14.88 -6.46
CA VAL A 50 -8.97 -14.29 -5.26
C VAL A 50 -8.55 -12.86 -5.59
N ILE A 51 -8.82 -11.93 -4.70
CA ILE A 51 -8.41 -10.53 -4.87
C ILE A 51 -7.48 -10.13 -3.72
N THR A 52 -6.36 -9.49 -4.04
CA THR A 52 -5.57 -8.66 -3.11
C THR A 52 -5.37 -7.29 -3.72
N SER A 53 -5.22 -6.27 -2.89
CA SER A 53 -5.03 -4.90 -3.36
C SER A 53 -3.92 -4.21 -2.60
N HIS A 54 -3.50 -3.06 -3.12
CA HIS A 54 -2.51 -2.21 -2.47
C HIS A 54 -2.79 -0.75 -2.84
N THR A 55 -2.58 0.15 -1.89
CA THR A 55 -2.48 1.59 -2.12
C THR A 55 -1.25 2.10 -1.42
N ASP A 56 -0.54 3.02 -2.04
CA ASP A 56 0.68 3.59 -1.48
C ASP A 56 0.72 5.11 -1.66
N CYS A 57 1.52 5.78 -0.83
CA CYS A 57 1.83 7.20 -0.93
C CYS A 57 3.26 7.46 -1.47
N CYS A 58 4.01 6.42 -1.77
CA CYS A 58 5.35 6.48 -2.36
C CYS A 58 5.33 7.16 -3.73
N SER A 59 6.38 7.92 -4.04
CA SER A 59 6.52 8.63 -5.31
C SER A 59 6.95 7.72 -6.46
N GLU A 60 7.56 6.56 -6.19
CA GLU A 60 7.90 5.59 -7.23
C GLU A 60 6.65 4.88 -7.75
N CYS A 61 6.16 5.34 -8.87
CA CYS A 61 4.96 4.82 -9.53
C CYS A 61 5.22 4.29 -10.93
N ARG A 62 6.49 4.26 -11.38
CA ARG A 62 6.85 3.70 -12.69
C ARG A 62 6.69 2.19 -12.65
N ILE A 63 5.98 1.64 -13.62
CA ILE A 63 5.80 0.21 -13.71
C ILE A 63 6.71 -0.39 -14.78
N GLN A 64 7.36 -1.49 -14.45
CA GLN A 64 8.24 -2.25 -15.33
C GLN A 64 7.85 -3.73 -15.30
N VAL A 65 8.03 -4.40 -16.43
CA VAL A 65 8.00 -5.87 -16.50
C VAL A 65 9.43 -6.37 -16.42
N ILE A 66 9.78 -7.02 -15.32
CA ILE A 66 11.11 -7.62 -15.14
C ILE A 66 11.06 -9.06 -15.63
N PRO A 67 11.75 -9.41 -16.73
CA PRO A 67 11.66 -10.74 -17.29
C PRO A 67 12.36 -11.77 -16.41
N GLY A 68 11.77 -12.95 -16.32
CA GLY A 68 12.42 -14.12 -15.72
C GLY A 68 13.71 -14.47 -16.44
N ARG A 69 14.70 -14.96 -15.69
CA ARG A 69 16.05 -15.27 -16.18
C ARG A 69 16.53 -16.62 -15.66
N THR A 70 17.51 -17.18 -16.39
CA THR A 70 18.27 -18.35 -15.93
C THR A 70 19.64 -17.91 -15.47
N TYR A 71 20.05 -18.40 -14.32
CA TYR A 71 21.32 -18.09 -13.68
C TYR A 71 22.20 -19.34 -13.55
N PRO A 72 23.54 -19.22 -13.61
CA PRO A 72 24.42 -20.32 -13.35
C PRO A 72 24.32 -20.77 -11.89
N LYS A 73 24.61 -22.05 -11.64
CA LYS A 73 24.65 -22.62 -10.29
C LYS A 73 25.64 -21.84 -9.41
N GLY A 74 25.18 -21.46 -8.21
CA GLY A 74 25.98 -20.70 -7.27
C GLY A 74 25.99 -19.19 -7.51
N ALA A 75 25.18 -18.68 -8.46
CA ALA A 75 24.98 -17.25 -8.63
C ALA A 75 24.47 -16.60 -7.34
N LYS A 76 24.74 -15.31 -7.21
CA LYS A 76 24.25 -14.48 -6.11
C LYS A 76 23.28 -13.44 -6.65
N ALA A 77 22.28 -13.11 -5.84
CA ALA A 77 21.36 -12.01 -6.07
C ALA A 77 21.75 -10.85 -5.13
N PRO A 78 21.88 -9.62 -5.65
CA PRO A 78 22.10 -8.45 -4.83
C PRO A 78 20.85 -8.13 -4.01
N VAL A 79 21.07 -7.55 -2.84
CA VAL A 79 20.04 -6.98 -1.97
C VAL A 79 20.23 -5.47 -1.97
N TYR A 80 19.16 -4.74 -2.29
CA TYR A 80 19.21 -3.31 -2.49
C TYR A 80 18.59 -2.53 -1.34
N TRP A 81 19.06 -1.31 -1.15
CA TRP A 81 18.48 -0.25 -0.32
C TRP A 81 18.13 0.96 -1.18
N GLY A 82 16.91 1.48 -1.05
CA GLY A 82 16.49 2.70 -1.74
C GLY A 82 15.52 2.49 -2.91
N MET A 83 14.95 1.28 -3.06
CA MET A 83 13.94 1.04 -4.10
C MET A 83 12.66 1.87 -3.90
N VAL A 84 12.29 2.15 -2.65
CA VAL A 84 11.12 2.94 -2.28
C VAL A 84 11.56 4.33 -1.83
N TYR A 85 10.90 5.39 -2.35
CA TYR A 85 11.15 6.77 -1.93
C TYR A 85 9.84 7.59 -1.95
N PHE A 86 9.77 8.66 -1.13
CA PHE A 86 8.57 9.44 -0.90
C PHE A 86 8.59 10.85 -1.53
N GLY A 87 9.45 11.10 -2.51
CA GLY A 87 9.55 12.36 -3.23
C GLY A 87 10.65 13.28 -2.71
N ALA A 88 10.50 14.59 -2.89
CA ALA A 88 11.56 15.57 -2.64
C ALA A 88 12.00 15.67 -1.17
N GLU A 89 11.18 15.19 -0.25
CA GLU A 89 11.49 15.20 1.19
C GLU A 89 12.25 13.96 1.66
N ASP A 90 12.39 12.94 0.78
CA ASP A 90 13.15 11.72 1.05
C ASP A 90 14.59 11.92 0.57
N ASP A 91 15.57 11.52 1.36
CA ASP A 91 16.99 11.54 0.99
C ASP A 91 17.33 10.49 -0.10
N ARG A 92 16.46 9.51 -0.31
CA ARG A 92 16.52 8.54 -1.40
C ARG A 92 15.84 9.12 -2.64
N HIS A 93 16.61 9.61 -3.57
CA HIS A 93 16.09 10.23 -4.79
C HIS A 93 15.54 9.21 -5.79
N ALA A 94 14.72 9.71 -6.75
CA ALA A 94 14.27 8.92 -7.88
C ALA A 94 15.47 8.31 -8.64
N LEU A 95 15.50 6.97 -8.68
CA LEU A 95 16.55 6.23 -9.36
C LEU A 95 16.31 6.20 -10.87
N PRO A 96 17.35 6.09 -11.71
CA PRO A 96 17.17 5.76 -13.13
C PRO A 96 16.36 4.47 -13.30
N LEU A 97 15.60 4.36 -14.38
CA LEU A 97 14.82 3.17 -14.66
C LEU A 97 15.75 1.95 -14.76
N GLY A 98 15.47 0.89 -13.99
CA GLY A 98 16.31 -0.32 -13.92
C GLY A 98 17.43 -0.25 -12.89
N ASP A 99 17.60 0.88 -12.20
CA ASP A 99 18.41 0.98 -10.99
C ASP A 99 17.53 0.70 -9.78
N PHE A 100 17.95 -0.20 -8.91
CA PHE A 100 17.20 -0.62 -7.73
C PHE A 100 17.79 -0.08 -6.42
N GLY A 101 18.75 0.83 -6.51
CA GLY A 101 19.39 1.46 -5.36
C GLY A 101 20.73 0.86 -4.98
N LYS A 102 21.16 1.16 -3.76
CA LYS A 102 22.46 0.74 -3.24
C LYS A 102 22.49 -0.74 -2.88
N VAL A 103 23.48 -1.48 -3.37
CA VAL A 103 23.71 -2.86 -2.92
C VAL A 103 24.23 -2.85 -1.48
N ILE A 104 23.48 -3.46 -0.57
CA ILE A 104 23.81 -3.58 0.86
C ILE A 104 24.14 -5.01 1.28
N GLY A 105 23.99 -5.98 0.39
CA GLY A 105 24.32 -7.38 0.63
C GLY A 105 24.04 -8.25 -0.59
N GLU A 106 24.28 -9.55 -0.42
CA GLU A 106 24.01 -10.56 -1.45
C GLU A 106 23.45 -11.83 -0.79
N ILE A 107 22.54 -12.50 -1.50
CA ILE A 107 22.00 -13.81 -1.12
C ILE A 107 22.19 -14.82 -2.25
N PRO A 108 22.10 -16.14 -2.03
CA PRO A 108 22.08 -17.11 -3.11
C PRO A 108 20.94 -16.85 -4.10
N GLN A 109 21.25 -16.86 -5.41
CA GLN A 109 20.24 -16.79 -6.46
C GLN A 109 19.75 -18.18 -6.82
N VAL A 110 18.47 -18.30 -7.23
CA VAL A 110 17.90 -19.52 -7.79
C VAL A 110 18.32 -19.67 -9.27
N GLU A 111 18.32 -20.90 -9.80
CA GLU A 111 18.72 -21.15 -11.19
C GLU A 111 17.74 -20.53 -12.21
N ARG A 112 16.47 -20.33 -11.82
CA ARG A 112 15.45 -19.73 -12.68
C ARG A 112 14.53 -18.82 -11.86
N THR A 113 14.30 -17.59 -12.37
CA THR A 113 13.32 -16.65 -11.82
C THR A 113 12.10 -16.53 -12.73
N PHE A 114 10.98 -16.06 -12.15
CA PHE A 114 9.76 -15.73 -12.88
C PHE A 114 9.75 -14.25 -13.30
N THR A 115 8.98 -13.95 -14.35
CA THR A 115 8.65 -12.58 -14.73
C THR A 115 7.72 -11.95 -13.69
N TYR A 116 7.98 -10.68 -13.31
CA TYR A 116 7.14 -9.96 -12.36
C TYR A 116 7.00 -8.47 -12.71
N PHE A 117 5.98 -7.82 -12.16
CA PHE A 117 5.77 -6.38 -12.25
C PHE A 117 6.48 -5.67 -11.11
N HIS A 118 7.31 -4.70 -11.47
CA HIS A 118 8.09 -3.90 -10.54
C HIS A 118 7.56 -2.45 -10.50
N THR A 119 7.35 -1.96 -9.30
CA THR A 119 7.11 -0.57 -8.92
C THR A 119 7.94 -0.30 -7.66
N GLY A 120 7.66 0.71 -6.86
CA GLY A 120 8.30 0.86 -5.55
C GLY A 120 8.21 -0.43 -4.74
N TYR A 121 6.99 -0.97 -4.56
CA TYR A 121 6.76 -2.35 -4.11
C TYR A 121 6.37 -3.21 -5.31
N SER A 122 7.02 -4.35 -5.50
CA SER A 122 6.66 -5.32 -6.54
C SER A 122 5.50 -6.20 -6.08
N GLN A 123 4.49 -6.43 -6.94
CA GLN A 123 3.19 -6.86 -6.43
C GLN A 123 2.58 -8.07 -7.11
N MET A 124 2.98 -8.45 -8.32
CA MET A 124 2.44 -9.65 -8.99
C MET A 124 3.46 -10.26 -9.95
N ASN A 125 3.44 -11.60 -10.09
CA ASN A 125 4.26 -12.32 -11.06
C ASN A 125 3.42 -13.06 -12.13
N GLU A 126 4.11 -13.64 -13.12
CA GLU A 126 3.51 -14.39 -14.22
C GLU A 126 2.78 -15.67 -13.79
N LYS A 127 2.90 -16.09 -12.51
CA LYS A 127 2.25 -17.27 -11.93
C LYS A 127 1.01 -16.90 -11.10
N GLN A 128 0.53 -15.68 -11.20
CA GLN A 128 -0.58 -15.17 -10.43
C GLN A 128 -0.32 -15.15 -8.90
N LEU A 129 0.93 -15.15 -8.46
CA LEU A 129 1.25 -14.81 -7.09
C LEU A 129 1.19 -13.28 -6.97
N ALA A 130 0.39 -12.76 -6.04
CA ALA A 130 0.25 -11.33 -5.82
C ALA A 130 0.41 -10.98 -4.33
N ILE A 131 0.98 -9.82 -4.06
CA ILE A 131 1.28 -9.34 -2.70
C ILE A 131 0.83 -7.88 -2.59
N GLY A 132 -0.14 -7.61 -1.70
CA GLY A 132 -0.44 -6.27 -1.23
C GLY A 132 0.36 -6.00 0.05
N GLU A 133 0.85 -4.79 0.20
CA GLU A 133 1.70 -4.40 1.32
C GLU A 133 1.06 -3.24 2.10
N SER A 134 1.35 -3.14 3.39
CA SER A 134 0.98 -2.02 4.25
C SER A 134 1.96 -1.91 5.40
N THR A 135 2.78 -0.86 5.40
CA THR A 135 3.66 -0.52 6.52
C THR A 135 2.83 -0.34 7.79
N CYS A 136 3.25 -0.97 8.88
CA CYS A 136 2.55 -0.95 10.15
C CYS A 136 3.42 -0.35 11.25
N SER A 137 2.79 0.36 12.18
CA SER A 137 3.50 0.82 13.38
C SER A 137 3.84 -0.36 14.29
N GLU A 138 5.03 -0.32 14.85
CA GLU A 138 5.54 -1.29 15.83
C GLU A 138 6.00 -0.63 17.12
N ARG A 139 6.38 -1.42 18.11
CA ARG A 139 7.05 -0.90 19.31
C ARG A 139 8.41 -0.31 18.94
N ALA A 140 8.71 0.86 19.47
CA ALA A 140 9.94 1.60 19.15
C ALA A 140 11.25 0.81 19.41
N GLU A 141 11.21 -0.14 20.35
CA GLU A 141 12.34 -1.01 20.69
C GLU A 141 12.68 -2.05 19.61
N LEU A 142 11.80 -2.24 18.65
CA LEU A 142 11.99 -3.14 17.50
C LEU A 142 12.56 -2.43 16.27
N ASP A 143 12.41 -1.11 16.19
CA ASP A 143 12.85 -0.30 15.04
C ASP A 143 14.36 -0.45 14.78
N VAL A 144 14.72 -0.51 13.51
CA VAL A 144 16.11 -0.64 13.05
C VAL A 144 16.39 0.47 12.03
N PRO A 145 16.97 1.60 12.45
CA PRO A 145 17.38 2.62 11.52
C PRO A 145 18.52 2.13 10.63
N TYR A 146 18.42 2.42 9.33
CA TYR A 146 19.55 2.13 8.44
C TYR A 146 20.67 3.14 8.67
N VAL A 147 21.84 2.63 9.05
CA VAL A 147 23.08 3.40 9.16
C VAL A 147 24.18 2.62 8.42
N GLU A 148 24.70 3.23 7.36
CA GLU A 148 25.73 2.62 6.52
C GLU A 148 26.95 2.15 7.33
N GLY A 149 27.36 0.90 7.10
CA GLY A 149 28.50 0.29 7.77
C GLY A 149 28.22 -0.15 9.22
N ILE A 150 27.06 0.15 9.79
CA ILE A 150 26.64 -0.21 11.15
C ILE A 150 25.51 -1.22 11.15
N THR A 151 24.42 -0.91 10.45
CA THR A 151 23.22 -1.79 10.37
C THR A 151 23.61 -3.13 9.77
N ARG A 152 23.21 -4.21 10.44
CA ARG A 152 23.55 -5.59 10.05
C ARG A 152 22.40 -6.30 9.34
N GLN A 153 21.18 -5.82 9.54
CA GLN A 153 20.00 -6.28 8.84
C GLN A 153 20.04 -5.78 7.40
N ILE A 154 19.71 -6.64 6.45
CA ILE A 154 19.74 -6.28 5.00
C ILE A 154 18.44 -6.60 4.27
N MET A 155 17.49 -7.32 4.87
CA MET A 155 16.30 -7.76 4.16
C MET A 155 15.16 -6.77 4.37
N THR A 156 14.99 -5.83 3.42
CA THR A 156 13.83 -4.94 3.38
C THR A 156 12.60 -5.68 2.84
N ILE A 157 11.40 -5.13 3.08
CA ILE A 157 10.18 -5.80 2.65
C ILE A 157 10.04 -5.78 1.12
N GLU A 158 10.34 -4.65 0.47
CA GLU A 158 10.31 -4.53 -0.99
C GLU A 158 11.25 -5.53 -1.66
N GLN A 159 12.43 -5.77 -1.07
CA GLN A 159 13.37 -6.76 -1.59
C GLN A 159 12.89 -8.19 -1.33
N ALA A 160 12.29 -8.46 -0.17
CA ALA A 160 11.72 -9.77 0.14
C ALA A 160 10.54 -10.11 -0.79
N GLN A 161 9.71 -9.11 -1.14
CA GLN A 161 8.65 -9.26 -2.14
C GLN A 161 9.20 -9.60 -3.52
N VAL A 162 10.26 -8.92 -3.98
CA VAL A 162 10.95 -9.25 -5.24
C VAL A 162 11.38 -10.71 -5.24
N PHE A 163 12.06 -11.18 -4.18
CA PHE A 163 12.50 -12.56 -4.12
C PHE A 163 11.35 -13.57 -4.06
N ALA A 164 10.23 -13.22 -3.40
CA ALA A 164 9.04 -14.06 -3.40
C ALA A 164 8.43 -14.16 -4.80
N LEU A 165 8.28 -13.04 -5.52
CA LEU A 165 7.73 -13.00 -6.87
C LEU A 165 8.64 -13.68 -7.90
N GLU A 166 9.97 -13.56 -7.77
CA GLU A 166 10.94 -14.25 -8.61
C GLU A 166 10.91 -15.78 -8.44
N ARG A 167 10.55 -16.31 -7.27
CA ARG A 167 10.90 -17.68 -6.86
C ARG A 167 9.71 -18.55 -6.50
N CYS A 168 8.53 -17.97 -6.23
CA CYS A 168 7.39 -18.69 -5.71
C CYS A 168 6.19 -18.64 -6.67
N THR A 169 5.36 -19.68 -6.58
CA THR A 169 4.14 -19.82 -7.38
C THR A 169 2.87 -19.80 -6.51
N THR A 170 3.00 -19.96 -5.19
CA THR A 170 1.89 -20.01 -4.26
C THR A 170 2.10 -19.08 -3.07
N ALA A 171 1.01 -18.65 -2.46
CA ALA A 171 1.04 -17.81 -1.27
C ALA A 171 1.82 -18.47 -0.12
N ARG A 172 1.65 -19.78 0.09
CA ARG A 172 2.36 -20.52 1.14
C ARG A 172 3.88 -20.59 0.92
N GLU A 173 4.31 -20.77 -0.34
CA GLU A 173 5.73 -20.74 -0.69
C GLU A 173 6.33 -19.36 -0.43
N ALA A 174 5.62 -18.29 -0.85
CA ALA A 174 6.05 -16.91 -0.63
C ALA A 174 6.22 -16.58 0.86
N ILE A 175 5.23 -16.92 1.71
CA ILE A 175 5.31 -16.70 3.16
C ILE A 175 6.50 -17.43 3.77
N LYS A 176 6.71 -18.69 3.43
CA LYS A 176 7.87 -19.47 3.93
C LYS A 176 9.19 -18.88 3.48
N LEU A 177 9.29 -18.45 2.22
CA LEU A 177 10.50 -17.83 1.70
C LEU A 177 10.78 -16.49 2.37
N VAL A 178 9.80 -15.59 2.44
CA VAL A 178 9.94 -14.28 3.10
C VAL A 178 10.34 -14.48 4.57
N GLY A 179 9.63 -15.36 5.31
CA GLY A 179 9.95 -15.68 6.70
C GLY A 179 11.41 -16.16 6.86
N ALA A 180 11.87 -17.10 6.03
CA ALA A 180 13.23 -17.60 6.08
C ALA A 180 14.28 -16.53 5.74
N LEU A 181 13.98 -15.63 4.79
CA LEU A 181 14.88 -14.53 4.41
C LEU A 181 15.02 -13.51 5.54
N VAL A 182 13.91 -13.03 6.13
CA VAL A 182 13.96 -12.06 7.22
C VAL A 182 14.55 -12.63 8.50
N GLU A 183 14.31 -13.92 8.81
CA GLU A 183 14.95 -14.60 9.92
C GLU A 183 16.48 -14.67 9.76
N LYS A 184 16.94 -15.04 8.55
CA LYS A 184 18.35 -15.29 8.29
C LYS A 184 19.17 -14.02 8.09
N TYR A 185 18.61 -13.03 7.37
CA TYR A 185 19.33 -11.83 6.95
C TYR A 185 18.95 -10.59 7.74
N GLY A 186 18.04 -10.72 8.69
CA GLY A 186 17.53 -9.64 9.52
C GLY A 186 16.59 -8.70 8.75
N PHE A 187 15.38 -8.50 9.30
CA PHE A 187 14.43 -7.55 8.72
C PHE A 187 14.93 -6.11 8.94
N LEU A 188 14.96 -5.34 7.85
CA LEU A 188 15.36 -3.94 7.84
C LEU A 188 14.14 -3.08 7.40
N PRO A 189 13.50 -2.35 8.32
CA PRO A 189 12.41 -1.45 7.99
C PRO A 189 12.86 -0.35 7.02
N SER A 190 12.32 -0.32 5.81
CA SER A 190 12.65 0.70 4.80
C SER A 190 11.83 1.97 4.93
N CYS A 191 10.61 1.86 5.48
CA CYS A 191 9.68 2.97 5.68
C CYS A 191 9.46 3.32 7.16
N GLY A 192 10.30 2.80 8.06
CA GLY A 192 10.31 3.14 9.48
C GLY A 192 9.22 2.45 10.28
N GLY A 193 9.00 1.15 10.07
CA GLY A 193 8.05 0.34 10.83
C GLY A 193 8.04 -1.12 10.42
N SER A 194 7.18 -1.88 11.07
CA SER A 194 6.84 -3.25 10.72
C SER A 194 6.03 -3.32 9.44
N GLU A 195 5.83 -4.53 8.92
CA GLU A 195 5.09 -4.73 7.68
C GLU A 195 3.95 -5.72 7.84
N SER A 196 2.89 -5.49 7.07
CA SER A 196 1.80 -6.44 6.90
C SER A 196 1.57 -6.68 5.40
N LEU A 197 1.68 -7.94 5.01
CA LEU A 197 1.49 -8.38 3.63
C LEU A 197 0.15 -9.11 3.49
N CYS A 198 -0.54 -8.89 2.39
CA CYS A 198 -1.68 -9.70 1.96
C CYS A 198 -1.24 -10.52 0.75
N VAL A 199 -0.84 -11.75 1.00
CA VAL A 199 -0.25 -12.66 0.01
C VAL A 199 -1.34 -13.55 -0.58
N ALA A 200 -1.48 -13.52 -1.90
CA ALA A 200 -2.54 -14.20 -2.62
C ALA A 200 -2.01 -15.03 -3.79
N ASP A 201 -2.59 -16.19 -3.99
CA ASP A 201 -2.57 -16.96 -5.22
C ASP A 201 -4.02 -17.23 -5.70
N PRO A 202 -4.26 -17.87 -6.85
CA PRO A 202 -5.63 -18.12 -7.32
C PRO A 202 -6.50 -19.01 -6.42
N ARG A 203 -5.98 -19.53 -5.32
CA ARG A 203 -6.65 -20.49 -4.43
C ARG A 203 -6.73 -20.03 -2.98
N GLU A 204 -5.72 -19.34 -2.49
CA GLU A 204 -5.59 -18.94 -1.10
C GLU A 204 -5.24 -17.48 -0.93
N LEU A 205 -5.69 -16.93 0.19
CA LEU A 205 -5.39 -15.59 0.65
C LEU A 205 -4.83 -15.64 2.07
N TRP A 206 -3.74 -14.95 2.32
CA TRP A 206 -3.05 -14.92 3.61
C TRP A 206 -2.69 -13.49 4.01
N THR A 207 -2.64 -13.23 5.31
CA THR A 207 -1.90 -12.07 5.84
C THR A 207 -0.63 -12.56 6.50
N MET A 208 0.46 -11.81 6.34
CA MET A 208 1.74 -12.03 7.02
C MET A 208 2.18 -10.72 7.65
N GLU A 209 2.50 -10.74 8.94
CA GLU A 209 2.94 -9.58 9.71
C GLU A 209 4.35 -9.82 10.22
N ILE A 210 5.24 -8.82 10.03
CA ILE A 210 6.68 -8.95 10.23
C ILE A 210 7.18 -7.76 11.04
N CYS A 211 7.91 -8.04 12.14
CA CYS A 211 8.64 -7.04 12.92
C CYS A 211 10.14 -7.32 12.88
N ALA A 212 10.93 -6.28 12.99
CA ALA A 212 12.34 -6.42 13.31
C ALA A 212 12.54 -6.88 14.77
N VAL A 213 13.79 -7.07 15.17
CA VAL A 213 14.17 -7.47 16.54
C VAL A 213 15.06 -6.43 17.23
N GLY A 214 15.09 -5.21 16.68
CA GLY A 214 15.91 -4.10 17.16
C GLY A 214 17.33 -4.11 16.58
N PRO A 215 18.07 -3.01 16.76
CA PRO A 215 19.35 -2.75 16.08
C PRO A 215 20.51 -3.61 16.60
N GLU A 216 20.38 -4.22 17.78
CA GLU A 216 21.44 -5.01 18.39
C GLU A 216 21.59 -6.42 17.78
N TRP A 217 20.68 -6.82 16.89
CA TRP A 217 20.77 -8.13 16.25
C TRP A 217 21.94 -8.20 15.27
N THR A 218 22.61 -9.37 15.26
CA THR A 218 23.64 -9.70 14.26
C THR A 218 23.46 -11.13 13.76
N PRO A 219 23.90 -11.44 12.52
CA PRO A 219 23.86 -12.81 11.99
C PRO A 219 24.59 -13.82 12.89
N GLU A 220 25.67 -13.40 13.56
CA GLU A 220 26.50 -14.23 14.45
C GLU A 220 25.78 -14.59 15.77
N SER A 221 24.70 -13.89 16.11
CA SER A 221 23.93 -14.17 17.34
C SER A 221 23.26 -15.54 17.33
N GLY A 222 23.08 -16.15 16.15
CA GLY A 222 22.36 -17.41 15.98
C GLY A 222 20.85 -17.33 16.27
N LYS A 223 20.34 -16.12 16.50
CA LYS A 223 18.90 -15.85 16.73
C LYS A 223 18.23 -15.42 15.42
N PRO A 224 16.91 -15.66 15.25
CA PRO A 224 16.17 -15.11 14.13
C PRO A 224 16.27 -13.59 14.08
N GLY A 225 16.49 -13.03 12.87
CA GLY A 225 16.63 -11.58 12.66
C GLY A 225 15.29 -10.87 12.44
N ALA A 226 14.18 -11.55 12.65
CA ALA A 226 12.83 -11.03 12.59
C ALA A 226 11.88 -11.83 13.49
N ILE A 227 10.72 -11.25 13.72
CA ILE A 227 9.57 -11.92 14.33
C ILE A 227 8.43 -11.82 13.32
N TRP A 228 7.74 -12.92 13.01
CA TRP A 228 6.64 -12.87 12.08
C TRP A 228 5.56 -13.90 12.41
N ALA A 229 4.34 -13.57 11.98
CA ALA A 229 3.20 -14.45 11.99
C ALA A 229 2.41 -14.31 10.70
N ALA A 230 1.88 -15.42 10.19
CA ALA A 230 0.97 -15.41 9.05
C ALA A 230 -0.29 -16.20 9.37
N ARG A 231 -1.43 -15.72 8.86
CA ARG A 231 -2.73 -16.35 9.05
C ARG A 231 -3.49 -16.39 7.73
N ARG A 232 -4.08 -17.56 7.43
CA ARG A 232 -4.96 -17.73 6.27
C ARG A 232 -6.27 -16.96 6.45
N VAL A 233 -6.72 -16.30 5.40
CA VAL A 233 -8.07 -15.72 5.32
C VAL A 233 -9.02 -16.80 4.80
N PRO A 234 -10.16 -17.08 5.48
CA PRO A 234 -11.14 -18.03 4.97
C PRO A 234 -11.63 -17.66 3.56
N ASP A 235 -11.91 -18.65 2.73
CA ASP A 235 -12.26 -18.46 1.32
C ASP A 235 -13.50 -17.56 1.10
N ASP A 236 -14.43 -17.52 2.06
CA ASP A 236 -15.67 -16.74 2.00
C ASP A 236 -15.58 -15.41 2.78
N HIS A 237 -14.37 -14.97 3.12
CA HIS A 237 -14.12 -13.77 3.91
C HIS A 237 -13.39 -12.67 3.15
N VAL A 238 -13.49 -11.47 3.71
CA VAL A 238 -12.71 -10.26 3.39
C VAL A 238 -11.82 -9.93 4.57
N THR A 239 -10.60 -9.47 4.30
CA THR A 239 -9.70 -8.87 5.30
C THR A 239 -9.32 -7.46 4.87
N VAL A 240 -9.06 -6.58 5.84
CA VAL A 240 -8.65 -5.18 5.60
C VAL A 240 -7.44 -4.87 6.46
N ILE A 241 -6.37 -4.42 5.83
CA ILE A 241 -5.15 -3.93 6.50
C ILE A 241 -5.06 -2.44 6.22
N ALA A 242 -4.87 -1.65 7.26
CA ALA A 242 -4.80 -0.20 7.18
C ALA A 242 -3.71 0.33 8.11
N ASN A 243 -2.45 0.05 7.79
CA ASN A 243 -1.24 0.36 8.57
C ASN A 243 -1.31 -0.15 10.03
N TYR A 244 -1.94 -1.28 10.24
CA TYR A 244 -2.07 -1.87 11.57
C TYR A 244 -2.24 -3.39 11.51
N PHE A 245 -1.62 -4.11 12.44
CA PHE A 245 -1.69 -5.56 12.54
C PHE A 245 -3.12 -6.07 12.72
N ARG A 246 -3.41 -7.21 12.10
CA ARG A 246 -4.74 -7.86 12.13
C ARG A 246 -4.75 -9.17 12.89
N ILE A 247 -3.60 -9.85 12.98
CA ILE A 247 -3.47 -11.13 13.70
C ILE A 247 -3.55 -10.87 15.20
N ARG A 248 -4.32 -11.68 15.90
CA ARG A 248 -4.49 -11.61 17.35
C ARG A 248 -4.05 -12.91 17.99
N GLU A 249 -4.98 -13.82 18.23
CA GLU A 249 -4.69 -15.15 18.74
C GLU A 249 -4.01 -16.00 17.66
N ILE A 250 -3.02 -16.77 18.06
CA ILE A 250 -2.27 -17.65 17.18
C ILE A 250 -2.45 -19.10 17.66
N ASP A 251 -2.93 -19.95 16.76
CA ASP A 251 -2.85 -21.42 16.92
C ASP A 251 -1.75 -21.98 16.01
N ALA A 252 -0.54 -22.04 16.52
CA ALA A 252 0.62 -22.52 15.77
C ALA A 252 0.52 -24.02 15.34
N LYS A 253 -0.50 -24.75 15.80
CA LYS A 253 -0.77 -26.14 15.37
C LYS A 253 -1.75 -26.22 14.20
N SER A 254 -2.49 -25.16 13.96
CA SER A 254 -3.42 -25.08 12.84
C SER A 254 -2.68 -24.91 11.51
N PRO A 255 -3.10 -25.58 10.42
CA PRO A 255 -2.56 -25.38 9.07
C PRO A 255 -2.86 -23.99 8.49
N ASP A 256 -3.74 -23.21 9.16
CA ASP A 256 -4.06 -21.84 8.80
C ASP A 256 -3.15 -20.80 9.46
N PHE A 257 -2.10 -21.25 10.15
CA PHE A 257 -1.06 -20.40 10.73
C PHE A 257 0.34 -20.86 10.33
N MET A 258 1.22 -19.88 10.13
CA MET A 258 2.66 -20.05 10.04
C MET A 258 3.30 -18.96 10.90
N VAL A 259 4.37 -19.30 11.66
CA VAL A 259 4.99 -18.37 12.59
C VAL A 259 6.51 -18.56 12.64
N SER A 260 7.23 -17.49 12.94
CA SER A 260 8.66 -17.59 13.27
C SER A 260 8.87 -18.37 14.58
N PRO A 261 10.03 -19.05 14.76
CA PRO A 261 10.28 -19.86 15.97
C PRO A 261 10.30 -19.03 17.26
N ASN A 262 10.55 -17.74 17.18
CA ASN A 262 10.63 -16.81 18.31
C ASN A 262 9.37 -15.94 18.50
N TYR A 263 8.26 -16.17 17.78
CA TYR A 263 7.09 -15.30 17.72
C TYR A 263 6.47 -14.93 19.09
N MET A 264 6.54 -15.80 20.06
CA MET A 264 6.07 -15.55 21.43
C MET A 264 7.25 -15.28 22.38
N LYS A 265 8.38 -15.97 22.14
CA LYS A 265 9.55 -15.90 23.02
C LYS A 265 10.10 -14.48 23.12
N GLU A 266 10.13 -13.75 22.02
CA GLU A 266 10.64 -12.37 22.01
C GLU A 266 9.81 -11.45 22.90
N ALA A 267 8.48 -11.58 22.90
CA ALA A 267 7.61 -10.82 23.80
C ALA A 267 7.82 -11.20 25.27
N VAL A 268 8.08 -12.48 25.56
CA VAL A 268 8.39 -12.94 26.93
C VAL A 268 9.73 -12.39 27.39
N ASP A 269 10.78 -12.50 26.57
CA ASP A 269 12.13 -12.05 26.90
C ASP A 269 12.18 -10.53 27.17
N ARG A 270 11.32 -9.75 26.48
CA ARG A 270 11.19 -8.29 26.67
C ARG A 270 10.21 -7.89 27.77
N GLY A 271 9.54 -8.84 28.41
CA GLY A 271 8.55 -8.56 29.46
C GLY A 271 7.22 -7.96 28.93
N TRP A 272 6.94 -8.10 27.65
CA TRP A 272 5.68 -7.63 27.03
C TRP A 272 4.55 -8.65 27.16
N TYR A 273 4.88 -9.89 27.46
CA TYR A 273 3.95 -10.96 27.73
C TYR A 273 4.44 -11.86 28.87
N ASP A 274 3.53 -12.14 29.82
CA ASP A 274 3.77 -13.10 30.89
C ASP A 274 2.94 -14.38 30.64
N PRO A 275 3.58 -15.50 30.27
CA PRO A 275 2.87 -16.76 30.03
C PRO A 275 2.25 -17.37 31.30
N LYS A 276 2.66 -16.91 32.49
CA LYS A 276 2.10 -17.33 33.79
C LYS A 276 0.95 -16.43 34.26
N GLY A 277 0.72 -15.31 33.59
CA GLY A 277 -0.30 -14.31 33.96
C GLY A 277 -1.75 -14.70 33.64
N GLY A 278 -1.99 -15.91 33.10
CA GLY A 278 -3.33 -16.44 32.83
C GLY A 278 -4.05 -15.81 31.64
N LYS A 279 -3.43 -14.85 30.93
CA LYS A 279 -3.97 -14.24 29.70
C LYS A 279 -3.45 -14.95 28.45
N PRO A 280 -4.25 -15.08 27.37
CA PRO A 280 -3.74 -15.60 26.11
C PRO A 280 -2.69 -14.65 25.51
N PHE A 281 -1.79 -15.22 24.70
CA PHE A 281 -0.87 -14.41 23.89
C PHE A 281 -1.66 -13.77 22.75
N ILE A 282 -1.60 -12.45 22.65
CA ILE A 282 -2.21 -11.67 21.58
C ILE A 282 -1.10 -10.97 20.82
N TRP A 283 -0.84 -11.41 19.58
CA TRP A 283 0.23 -10.91 18.72
C TRP A 283 0.19 -9.38 18.57
N GLN A 284 -0.96 -8.85 18.20
CA GLN A 284 -1.18 -7.42 18.02
C GLN A 284 -0.87 -6.60 19.28
N GLU A 285 -1.26 -7.08 20.47
CA GLU A 285 -1.01 -6.40 21.73
C GLU A 285 0.46 -6.49 22.16
N ALA A 286 1.14 -7.57 21.76
CA ALA A 286 2.54 -7.76 22.07
C ALA A 286 3.45 -6.82 21.26
N TYR A 287 3.14 -6.62 19.97
CA TYR A 287 4.08 -6.00 19.03
C TYR A 287 3.66 -4.66 18.45
N ALA A 288 2.37 -4.35 18.40
CA ALA A 288 1.87 -3.07 17.89
C ALA A 288 1.64 -2.04 19.00
N PRO A 289 1.78 -0.73 18.71
CA PRO A 289 1.28 0.33 19.58
C PRO A 289 -0.26 0.36 19.57
N PRO A 290 -0.92 1.18 20.40
CA PRO A 290 -2.36 1.39 20.32
C PRO A 290 -2.79 1.84 18.92
N ILE A 291 -3.90 1.29 18.43
CA ILE A 291 -4.46 1.62 17.12
C ILE A 291 -4.96 3.07 17.07
N MET A 292 -4.74 3.76 15.95
CA MET A 292 -5.14 5.14 15.74
C MET A 292 -6.44 5.25 14.94
N GLU A 293 -7.09 6.43 15.03
CA GLU A 293 -8.31 6.72 14.28
C GLU A 293 -8.17 6.53 12.77
N GLY A 294 -7.03 6.92 12.19
CA GLY A 294 -6.77 6.75 10.76
C GLY A 294 -6.79 5.31 10.29
N ASN A 295 -6.33 4.38 11.14
CA ASN A 295 -6.42 2.94 10.88
C ASN A 295 -7.87 2.47 10.99
N LEU A 296 -8.53 2.83 12.10
CA LEU A 296 -9.91 2.42 12.42
C LEU A 296 -10.92 2.92 11.40
N SER A 297 -10.83 4.19 10.96
CA SER A 297 -11.78 4.78 10.02
C SER A 297 -11.81 4.05 8.69
N ARG A 298 -10.63 3.66 8.15
CA ARG A 298 -10.53 2.91 6.90
C ARG A 298 -11.12 1.50 7.03
N MET A 299 -10.79 0.79 8.11
CA MET A 299 -11.38 -0.50 8.43
C MET A 299 -12.89 -0.41 8.63
N TRP A 300 -13.35 0.63 9.34
CA TRP A 300 -14.77 0.89 9.55
C TRP A 300 -15.53 1.07 8.24
N LEU A 301 -15.05 1.94 7.35
CA LEU A 301 -15.74 2.20 6.09
C LEU A 301 -15.97 0.92 5.29
N ILE A 302 -14.91 0.12 5.12
CA ILE A 302 -14.96 -1.11 4.33
C ILE A 302 -15.84 -2.16 5.03
N THR A 303 -15.63 -2.38 6.34
CA THR A 303 -16.39 -3.37 7.10
C THR A 303 -17.88 -3.02 7.17
N SER A 304 -18.22 -1.76 7.50
CA SER A 304 -19.62 -1.33 7.61
C SER A 304 -20.35 -1.31 6.27
N THR A 305 -19.62 -1.15 5.16
CA THR A 305 -20.19 -1.21 3.81
C THR A 305 -20.43 -2.65 3.36
N LEU A 306 -19.49 -3.55 3.61
CA LEU A 306 -19.56 -4.94 3.14
C LEU A 306 -20.32 -5.87 4.10
N ALA A 307 -20.36 -5.54 5.40
CA ALA A 307 -21.01 -6.33 6.44
C ALA A 307 -21.71 -5.43 7.48
N PRO A 308 -22.75 -4.68 7.10
CA PRO A 308 -23.44 -3.72 7.96
C PRO A 308 -24.04 -4.35 9.22
N SER A 309 -24.39 -5.64 9.21
CA SER A 309 -24.91 -6.36 10.38
C SER A 309 -23.91 -6.49 11.53
N LEU A 310 -22.59 -6.37 11.25
CA LEU A 310 -21.54 -6.41 12.27
C LEU A 310 -21.56 -5.18 13.19
N LYS A 311 -22.29 -4.12 12.81
CA LYS A 311 -22.41 -2.86 13.58
C LYS A 311 -21.05 -2.36 14.11
N ALA A 312 -20.04 -2.44 13.26
CA ALA A 312 -18.66 -2.09 13.57
C ALA A 312 -18.48 -0.57 13.71
N TRP A 313 -19.17 0.04 14.66
CA TRP A 313 -19.14 1.48 14.89
C TRP A 313 -18.22 1.85 16.04
N PRO A 314 -17.41 2.92 15.90
CA PRO A 314 -16.94 3.63 17.08
C PRO A 314 -18.17 4.24 17.79
N LYS A 315 -18.34 3.97 19.08
CA LYS A 315 -19.50 4.47 19.84
C LYS A 315 -19.53 5.99 20.03
N ARG A 316 -18.41 6.68 19.81
CA ARG A 316 -18.29 8.13 19.92
C ARG A 316 -18.45 8.76 18.55
N ALA A 317 -19.37 9.71 18.44
CA ALA A 317 -19.49 10.53 17.24
C ALA A 317 -18.23 11.40 17.09
N LEU A 318 -17.51 11.23 16.00
CA LEU A 318 -16.27 11.97 15.68
C LEU A 318 -16.53 13.46 15.38
N ASN A 319 -17.80 13.88 15.37
CA ASN A 319 -18.25 15.27 15.21
C ASN A 319 -18.26 16.06 16.52
N ASP A 320 -17.60 15.59 17.58
CA ASP A 320 -17.48 16.40 18.77
C ASP A 320 -16.66 17.66 18.44
N ALA A 321 -17.24 18.83 18.72
CA ALA A 321 -16.73 20.17 18.36
C ALA A 321 -15.35 20.53 18.95
N ALA A 322 -14.67 19.58 19.56
CA ALA A 322 -13.37 19.72 20.23
C ALA A 322 -12.14 19.65 19.31
N GLY A 323 -12.31 19.64 17.97
CA GLY A 323 -11.21 19.65 17.00
C GLY A 323 -10.62 18.27 16.69
N PRO A 324 -9.64 18.20 15.75
CA PRO A 324 -9.01 16.96 15.32
C PRO A 324 -8.23 16.39 16.50
N ARG A 325 -8.71 15.29 17.04
CA ARG A 325 -7.96 14.50 18.02
C ARG A 325 -7.62 13.17 17.37
N THR A 326 -6.36 12.79 17.45
CA THR A 326 -5.96 11.42 17.23
C THR A 326 -6.60 10.59 18.33
N LEU A 327 -7.68 9.88 18.01
CA LEU A 327 -8.37 9.01 18.94
C LEU A 327 -7.68 7.65 18.93
N TYR A 328 -7.34 7.15 20.11
CA TYR A 328 -6.83 5.80 20.29
C TYR A 328 -7.99 4.81 20.46
N ALA A 329 -7.76 3.54 20.14
CA ALA A 329 -8.79 2.49 20.21
C ALA A 329 -9.49 2.39 21.59
N GLN A 330 -8.81 2.76 22.67
CA GLN A 330 -9.36 2.77 24.01
C GLN A 330 -10.51 3.78 24.19
N GLU A 331 -10.56 4.80 23.34
CA GLU A 331 -11.63 5.79 23.34
C GLU A 331 -12.87 5.32 22.55
N PHE A 332 -12.72 4.24 21.77
CA PHE A 332 -13.81 3.59 21.08
C PHE A 332 -14.32 2.43 21.93
N GLU A 333 -15.28 2.69 22.79
CA GLU A 333 -15.89 1.65 23.64
C GLU A 333 -16.48 0.52 22.77
N GLY A 334 -15.92 -0.69 22.88
CA GLY A 334 -16.29 -1.83 22.04
C GLY A 334 -15.68 -1.84 20.63
N ALA A 335 -14.79 -0.90 20.31
CA ALA A 335 -13.89 -0.97 19.15
C ALA A 335 -12.77 -2.00 19.39
N ALA A 336 -12.93 -2.86 20.37
CA ALA A 336 -12.08 -4.01 20.54
C ALA A 336 -11.99 -4.73 19.19
N PHE A 337 -11.30 -4.08 18.25
CA PHE A 337 -10.77 -4.67 17.06
C PHE A 337 -11.86 -5.27 16.14
N TYR A 338 -12.03 -4.67 15.00
CA TYR A 338 -12.71 -5.35 13.92
C TYR A 338 -12.16 -6.77 13.80
N PRO A 339 -12.98 -7.78 13.50
CA PRO A 339 -12.51 -9.15 13.38
C PRO A 339 -11.38 -9.22 12.36
N TYR A 340 -10.45 -10.16 12.53
CA TYR A 340 -9.33 -10.41 11.60
C TYR A 340 -9.79 -10.42 10.14
N SER A 341 -10.89 -11.10 9.89
CA SER A 341 -11.60 -11.14 8.61
C SER A 341 -13.10 -11.33 8.86
N PHE A 342 -13.93 -10.99 7.90
CA PHE A 342 -15.38 -11.10 8.02
C PHE A 342 -16.01 -11.60 6.73
N LYS A 343 -17.17 -12.24 6.84
CA LYS A 343 -17.97 -12.64 5.70
C LYS A 343 -18.77 -11.44 5.19
N PRO A 344 -18.60 -11.03 3.92
CA PRO A 344 -19.38 -9.93 3.36
C PRO A 344 -20.83 -10.39 3.12
N GLU A 345 -21.78 -9.47 3.27
CA GLU A 345 -23.21 -9.74 3.04
C GLU A 345 -23.57 -9.80 1.55
N LYS A 346 -22.70 -9.23 0.71
CA LYS A 346 -22.76 -9.34 -0.75
C LYS A 346 -21.38 -9.69 -1.28
N LYS A 347 -21.35 -10.46 -2.34
CA LYS A 347 -20.08 -10.78 -3.02
C LYS A 347 -19.42 -9.51 -3.57
N VAL A 348 -18.11 -9.49 -3.51
CA VAL A 348 -17.26 -8.32 -3.82
C VAL A 348 -16.68 -8.48 -5.22
N SER A 349 -16.73 -7.43 -6.02
CA SER A 349 -16.10 -7.35 -7.33
C SER A 349 -14.79 -6.54 -7.28
N VAL A 350 -13.98 -6.62 -8.33
CA VAL A 350 -12.83 -5.71 -8.54
C VAL A 350 -13.28 -4.26 -8.54
N ALA A 351 -14.43 -3.96 -9.17
CA ALA A 351 -14.97 -2.60 -9.21
C ALA A 351 -15.34 -2.06 -7.81
N ASP A 352 -15.80 -2.93 -6.89
CA ASP A 352 -16.07 -2.53 -5.50
C ASP A 352 -14.76 -2.18 -4.77
N VAL A 353 -13.70 -2.96 -4.96
CA VAL A 353 -12.39 -2.67 -4.36
C VAL A 353 -11.81 -1.37 -4.91
N ILE A 354 -11.90 -1.13 -6.23
CA ILE A 354 -11.53 0.14 -6.86
C ILE A 354 -12.37 1.31 -6.28
N ALA A 355 -13.65 1.11 -6.05
CA ALA A 355 -14.51 2.13 -5.45
C ALA A 355 -14.07 2.49 -4.03
N PHE A 356 -13.67 1.50 -3.21
CA PHE A 356 -13.07 1.77 -1.90
C PHE A 356 -11.77 2.54 -2.00
N GLN A 357 -10.86 2.16 -2.88
CA GLN A 357 -9.59 2.88 -3.07
C GLN A 357 -9.80 4.33 -3.51
N ARG A 358 -10.91 4.63 -4.17
CA ARG A 358 -11.33 5.99 -4.59
C ARG A 358 -12.08 6.77 -3.53
N SER A 359 -12.39 6.19 -2.38
CA SER A 359 -13.22 6.87 -1.38
C SER A 359 -12.42 7.85 -0.53
N ALA A 360 -13.01 9.03 -0.36
CA ALA A 360 -12.66 10.02 0.64
C ALA A 360 -13.74 10.10 1.73
N PHE A 361 -14.38 8.96 2.04
CA PHE A 361 -15.44 8.83 3.05
C PHE A 361 -16.70 9.63 2.74
N GLU A 362 -17.02 9.85 1.48
CA GLU A 362 -18.16 10.66 1.03
C GLU A 362 -19.46 10.23 1.72
N ASN A 363 -20.22 11.23 2.18
CA ASN A 363 -21.50 11.07 2.88
C ASN A 363 -21.42 10.31 4.21
N THR A 364 -20.24 10.21 4.81
CA THR A 364 -20.03 9.63 6.14
C THR A 364 -19.65 10.70 7.16
N ILE A 365 -19.53 10.31 8.43
CA ILE A 365 -19.03 11.19 9.50
C ILE A 365 -17.58 11.66 9.28
N TYR A 366 -16.84 10.99 8.41
CA TYR A 366 -15.45 11.33 8.04
C TYR A 366 -15.37 12.17 6.75
N ASP A 367 -16.50 12.52 6.12
CA ASP A 367 -16.52 13.38 4.93
C ASP A 367 -16.15 14.82 5.29
N MET A 368 -14.86 15.13 5.21
CA MET A 368 -14.33 16.44 5.57
C MET A 368 -14.74 17.55 4.61
N THR A 369 -15.31 17.24 3.45
CA THR A 369 -15.84 18.26 2.53
C THR A 369 -17.14 18.90 3.06
N TRP A 370 -17.71 18.37 4.13
CA TRP A 370 -18.80 18.98 4.92
C TRP A 370 -18.33 19.78 6.14
N ASP A 371 -17.01 19.98 6.30
CA ASP A 371 -16.50 20.84 7.37
C ASP A 371 -17.09 22.26 7.25
N PRO A 372 -17.45 22.93 8.35
CA PRO A 372 -17.99 24.30 8.34
C PRO A 372 -17.14 25.30 7.53
N ALA A 373 -15.82 25.13 7.49
CA ALA A 373 -14.92 25.98 6.72
C ALA A 373 -15.13 25.88 5.19
N TRP A 374 -15.76 24.81 4.71
CA TRP A 374 -16.14 24.61 3.31
C TRP A 374 -17.55 25.06 2.98
N MET A 375 -18.33 25.56 3.96
CA MET A 375 -19.69 25.97 3.73
C MET A 375 -19.74 27.45 3.34
N VAL A 376 -20.43 27.75 2.25
CA VAL A 376 -20.59 29.12 1.72
C VAL A 376 -22.07 29.47 1.62
N PRO A 377 -22.44 30.77 1.71
CA PRO A 377 -23.80 31.20 1.45
C PRO A 377 -24.24 30.87 0.03
N GLY A 378 -25.32 30.13 -0.11
CA GLY A 378 -25.94 29.79 -1.40
C GLY A 378 -27.24 30.54 -1.62
N GLY A 379 -27.99 30.10 -2.61
CA GLY A 379 -29.29 30.70 -2.96
C GLY A 379 -30.31 30.61 -1.82
N GLY A 380 -31.05 31.70 -1.56
CA GLY A 380 -32.09 31.72 -0.52
C GLY A 380 -31.59 31.68 0.92
N GLY A 381 -30.34 32.04 1.19
CA GLY A 381 -29.76 32.11 2.53
C GLY A 381 -29.41 30.75 3.15
N ARG A 382 -29.41 29.67 2.38
CA ARG A 382 -28.94 28.36 2.82
C ARG A 382 -27.41 28.26 2.67
N MET A 383 -26.76 27.57 3.60
CA MET A 383 -25.35 27.23 3.46
C MET A 383 -25.23 26.03 2.47
N GLU A 384 -24.31 26.15 1.55
CA GLU A 384 -24.03 25.14 0.54
C GLU A 384 -22.55 24.74 0.56
N LYS A 385 -22.25 23.52 0.12
CA LYS A 385 -20.86 23.05 -0.02
C LYS A 385 -20.15 23.89 -1.07
N SER A 386 -19.02 24.47 -0.71
CA SER A 386 -18.17 25.22 -1.64
C SER A 386 -17.79 24.38 -2.87
N PRO A 387 -17.82 24.94 -4.07
CA PRO A 387 -17.25 24.27 -5.24
C PRO A 387 -15.78 23.86 -5.08
N MET A 388 -15.05 24.51 -4.19
CA MET A 388 -13.66 24.22 -3.88
C MET A 388 -13.48 23.13 -2.82
N ALA A 389 -14.54 22.71 -2.11
CA ALA A 389 -14.45 21.71 -1.05
C ALA A 389 -13.82 20.42 -1.57
N SER A 390 -12.59 20.14 -1.11
CA SER A 390 -11.76 19.02 -1.57
C SER A 390 -11.33 18.15 -0.37
N PRO A 391 -11.20 16.83 -0.52
CA PRO A 391 -10.54 15.98 0.45
C PRO A 391 -9.01 16.11 0.41
N TYR A 392 -8.47 16.85 -0.54
CA TYR A 392 -7.04 17.07 -0.73
C TYR A 392 -6.70 18.55 -0.57
N VAL A 393 -6.19 18.92 0.59
CA VAL A 393 -5.64 20.25 0.89
C VAL A 393 -4.22 20.09 1.44
N SER A 394 -3.36 21.05 1.11
CA SER A 394 -2.01 21.04 1.70
C SER A 394 -2.07 21.29 3.20
N PRO A 395 -1.09 20.79 3.99
CA PRO A 395 -1.02 21.05 5.43
C PRO A 395 -1.06 22.54 5.81
N ASP A 396 -0.51 23.41 4.96
CA ASP A 396 -0.57 24.85 5.19
C ASP A 396 -1.96 25.43 4.94
N MET A 397 -2.64 24.95 3.91
CA MET A 397 -4.05 25.32 3.67
C MET A 397 -4.97 24.79 4.76
N GLU A 398 -4.73 23.60 5.31
CA GLU A 398 -5.47 23.09 6.48
C GLU A 398 -5.37 24.08 7.67
N LYS A 399 -4.17 24.58 7.94
CA LYS A 399 -3.94 25.59 9.01
C LYS A 399 -4.65 26.92 8.73
N VAL A 400 -4.57 27.40 7.48
CA VAL A 400 -5.21 28.67 7.07
C VAL A 400 -6.73 28.59 7.11
N LEU A 401 -7.30 27.52 6.63
CA LEU A 401 -8.75 27.30 6.58
C LEU A 401 -9.33 26.85 7.91
N GLY A 402 -8.50 26.30 8.81
CA GLY A 402 -8.96 25.68 10.05
C GLY A 402 -9.80 24.41 9.82
N VAL A 403 -9.69 23.79 8.66
CA VAL A 403 -10.38 22.53 8.36
C VAL A 403 -9.74 21.36 9.09
N ARG A 404 -10.54 20.35 9.39
CA ARG A 404 -10.03 19.11 9.95
C ARG A 404 -9.20 18.36 8.92
N HIS A 405 -8.25 17.56 9.39
CA HIS A 405 -7.43 16.71 8.53
C HIS A 405 -8.31 15.77 7.68
N HIS A 406 -8.04 15.73 6.38
CA HIS A 406 -8.76 14.89 5.45
C HIS A 406 -8.40 13.42 5.61
N ARG A 407 -9.37 12.57 5.32
CA ARG A 407 -9.23 11.12 5.29
C ARG A 407 -9.54 10.61 3.89
N THR A 408 -8.69 9.74 3.39
CA THR A 408 -8.88 8.98 2.15
C THR A 408 -8.47 7.54 2.39
N ILE A 409 -9.00 6.61 1.59
CA ILE A 409 -8.57 5.21 1.66
C ILE A 409 -7.20 5.02 1.03
N ALA A 410 -6.92 5.73 -0.06
CA ALA A 410 -5.65 5.68 -0.77
C ALA A 410 -4.88 6.99 -0.68
N GLY A 411 -3.55 6.90 -0.65
CA GLY A 411 -2.63 8.03 -0.84
C GLY A 411 -2.52 8.45 -2.31
N GLN A 412 -1.74 9.50 -2.56
CA GLN A 412 -1.45 10.07 -3.89
C GLN A 412 -0.15 9.49 -4.47
N GLY A 413 -0.02 8.18 -4.48
CA GLY A 413 1.17 7.48 -4.99
C GLY A 413 0.83 6.60 -6.18
N TYR A 414 0.63 5.35 -5.90
CA TYR A 414 0.15 4.34 -6.85
C TYR A 414 -0.58 3.23 -6.10
N GLY A 415 -1.14 2.32 -6.84
CA GLY A 415 -1.71 1.12 -6.25
C GLY A 415 -2.31 0.18 -7.29
N MET A 416 -2.89 -0.88 -6.78
CA MET A 416 -3.44 -1.92 -7.62
C MET A 416 -4.60 -2.67 -6.99
N VAL A 417 -5.30 -3.41 -7.85
CA VAL A 417 -6.16 -4.54 -7.48
C VAL A 417 -5.72 -5.72 -8.33
N ALA A 418 -5.20 -6.77 -7.71
CA ALA A 418 -4.86 -8.03 -8.38
C ALA A 418 -6.07 -8.96 -8.35
N GLN A 419 -6.51 -9.41 -9.52
CA GLN A 419 -7.57 -10.41 -9.73
C GLN A 419 -6.96 -11.71 -10.21
N LEU A 420 -7.06 -12.77 -9.40
CA LEU A 420 -6.35 -14.05 -9.60
C LEU A 420 -7.37 -15.16 -9.86
N ARG A 421 -7.33 -15.76 -11.06
CA ARG A 421 -8.38 -16.64 -11.57
C ARG A 421 -7.84 -18.03 -11.91
N SER A 422 -8.16 -19.02 -11.07
CA SER A 422 -7.64 -20.40 -11.16
C SER A 422 -8.12 -21.20 -12.36
N TRP A 423 -9.18 -20.77 -13.05
CA TRP A 423 -9.78 -21.47 -14.19
C TRP A 423 -9.22 -21.05 -15.56
N LEU A 424 -8.26 -20.13 -15.57
CA LEU A 424 -7.60 -19.64 -16.77
C LEU A 424 -6.11 -19.96 -16.71
N PRO A 425 -5.41 -20.05 -17.87
CA PRO A 425 -3.95 -20.11 -17.89
C PRO A 425 -3.34 -18.92 -17.16
N ASP A 426 -2.23 -19.09 -16.46
CA ASP A 426 -1.62 -18.04 -15.62
C ASP A 426 -1.45 -16.70 -16.33
N ALA A 427 -0.99 -16.72 -17.59
CA ALA A 427 -0.79 -15.53 -18.40
C ALA A 427 -2.07 -14.70 -18.64
N VAL A 428 -3.25 -15.31 -18.50
CA VAL A 428 -4.56 -14.68 -18.68
C VAL A 428 -5.29 -14.56 -17.34
N GLY A 429 -5.09 -15.52 -16.44
CA GLY A 429 -5.78 -15.62 -15.16
C GLY A 429 -5.48 -14.46 -14.24
N GLY A 430 -4.23 -14.00 -14.18
CA GLY A 430 -3.82 -12.84 -13.39
C GLY A 430 -4.06 -11.54 -14.14
N ILE A 431 -4.79 -10.61 -13.51
CA ILE A 431 -4.91 -9.22 -13.96
C ILE A 431 -4.49 -8.29 -12.84
N TYR A 432 -3.60 -7.38 -13.19
CA TYR A 432 -3.09 -6.32 -12.34
C TYR A 432 -3.75 -5.00 -12.76
N TRP A 433 -4.84 -4.60 -12.06
CA TRP A 433 -5.52 -3.33 -12.28
C TRP A 433 -4.71 -2.22 -11.61
N PHE A 434 -3.92 -1.53 -12.40
CA PHE A 434 -2.94 -0.56 -11.93
C PHE A 434 -3.44 0.88 -12.06
N TYR A 435 -3.13 1.71 -11.06
CA TYR A 435 -3.23 3.17 -11.15
C TYR A 435 -1.93 3.81 -10.66
N CYS A 436 -1.62 4.99 -11.17
CA CYS A 436 -0.60 5.88 -10.62
C CYS A 436 -1.23 7.25 -10.35
N ASP A 437 -0.68 7.96 -9.34
CA ASP A 437 -1.20 9.19 -8.78
C ASP A 437 -2.41 8.99 -7.84
N ASN A 438 -3.40 9.86 -7.89
CA ASN A 438 -4.59 9.85 -7.06
C ASN A 438 -5.69 9.01 -7.70
N PRO A 439 -6.18 7.92 -7.10
CA PRO A 439 -7.17 7.04 -7.71
C PRO A 439 -8.56 7.70 -7.86
N MET A 440 -8.89 8.76 -7.10
CA MET A 440 -10.14 9.51 -7.31
C MET A 440 -10.16 10.19 -8.68
N VAL A 441 -9.00 10.65 -9.13
CA VAL A 441 -8.80 11.35 -10.40
C VAL A 441 -8.25 10.41 -11.45
N GLY A 442 -7.17 9.69 -11.16
CA GLY A 442 -6.47 8.79 -12.08
C GLY A 442 -7.30 7.57 -12.53
N PRO A 443 -6.98 7.03 -13.71
CA PRO A 443 -7.62 5.84 -14.24
C PRO A 443 -6.95 4.56 -13.75
N TYR A 444 -7.72 3.47 -13.74
CA TYR A 444 -7.19 2.11 -13.64
C TYR A 444 -7.01 1.51 -15.03
N VAL A 445 -5.90 0.80 -15.22
CA VAL A 445 -5.62 0.05 -16.45
C VAL A 445 -5.38 -1.43 -16.13
N PRO A 446 -6.05 -2.37 -16.82
CA PRO A 446 -5.81 -3.81 -16.62
C PRO A 446 -4.57 -4.25 -17.37
N ILE A 447 -3.62 -4.85 -16.64
CA ILE A 447 -2.37 -5.43 -17.13
C ILE A 447 -2.42 -6.92 -16.86
N TYR A 448 -2.36 -7.75 -17.89
CA TYR A 448 -2.40 -9.20 -17.76
C TYR A 448 -1.03 -9.77 -17.32
N ALA A 449 -1.04 -10.85 -16.56
CA ALA A 449 0.17 -11.50 -16.07
C ALA A 449 1.11 -11.98 -17.21
N GLY A 450 0.56 -12.22 -18.39
CA GLY A 450 1.31 -12.68 -19.58
C GLY A 450 1.91 -11.58 -20.45
N VAL A 451 1.82 -10.29 -20.05
CA VAL A 451 2.46 -9.22 -20.82
C VAL A 451 3.99 -9.27 -20.67
N THR A 452 4.69 -8.84 -21.70
CA THR A 452 6.16 -8.81 -21.71
C THR A 452 6.73 -7.39 -21.61
N ASP A 453 5.88 -6.37 -21.75
CA ASP A 453 6.24 -4.97 -21.60
C ASP A 453 5.00 -4.09 -21.34
N VAL A 454 5.24 -2.82 -21.02
CA VAL A 454 4.22 -1.78 -20.81
C VAL A 454 4.60 -0.52 -21.58
N SER A 455 3.65 0.43 -21.73
CA SER A 455 3.91 1.69 -22.44
C SER A 455 5.08 2.47 -21.81
N PRO A 456 5.99 3.03 -22.61
CA PRO A 456 7.06 3.92 -22.13
C PRO A 456 6.54 5.09 -21.29
N LEU A 457 5.32 5.55 -21.54
CA LEU A 457 4.68 6.64 -20.78
C LEU A 457 4.51 6.29 -19.29
N TYR A 458 4.35 5.02 -18.94
CA TYR A 458 4.24 4.54 -17.56
C TYR A 458 5.59 4.18 -16.93
N LYS A 459 6.66 4.24 -17.70
CA LYS A 459 8.06 4.05 -17.25
C LYS A 459 8.79 5.35 -17.01
N THR A 460 8.16 6.48 -17.33
CA THR A 460 8.76 7.82 -17.25
C THR A 460 8.11 8.63 -16.15
N TYR A 461 8.89 8.99 -15.13
CA TYR A 461 8.49 9.93 -14.09
C TYR A 461 9.72 10.44 -13.33
N ASP A 462 9.79 11.75 -13.19
CA ASP A 462 10.63 12.46 -12.23
C ASP A 462 9.75 13.52 -11.56
N PHE A 463 9.64 13.50 -10.24
CA PHE A 463 8.82 14.45 -9.51
C PHE A 463 9.38 15.89 -9.55
N ARG A 464 10.63 16.07 -9.96
CA ARG A 464 11.31 17.37 -10.05
C ARG A 464 11.08 18.07 -11.37
N GLU A 465 10.70 17.34 -12.42
CA GLU A 465 10.61 17.90 -13.77
C GLU A 465 9.36 17.37 -14.50
N PHE A 466 8.51 18.31 -14.93
CA PHE A 466 7.34 18.00 -15.74
C PHE A 466 7.74 17.40 -17.09
N SER A 467 7.07 16.32 -17.49
CA SER A 467 7.24 15.71 -18.80
C SER A 467 5.88 15.34 -19.42
N GLU A 468 5.68 15.72 -20.69
CA GLU A 468 4.55 15.23 -21.48
C GLU A 468 4.63 13.71 -21.71
N ASP A 469 5.81 13.12 -21.66
CA ASP A 469 6.03 11.68 -21.86
C ASP A 469 5.87 10.85 -20.57
N SER A 470 5.18 11.40 -19.57
CA SER A 470 4.85 10.73 -18.34
C SER A 470 3.34 10.58 -18.14
N ALA A 471 2.87 9.35 -17.92
CA ALA A 471 1.49 9.07 -17.54
C ALA A 471 1.16 9.69 -16.17
N ARG A 472 2.09 9.59 -15.21
CA ARG A 472 1.95 10.20 -13.88
C ARG A 472 1.70 11.70 -13.99
N TRP A 473 2.51 12.44 -14.74
CA TRP A 473 2.32 13.87 -14.94
C TRP A 473 1.02 14.20 -15.66
N ALA A 474 0.57 13.35 -16.61
CA ALA A 474 -0.71 13.56 -17.27
C ALA A 474 -1.89 13.50 -16.28
N TYR A 475 -1.81 12.66 -15.23
CA TYR A 475 -2.85 12.51 -14.20
C TYR A 475 -2.72 13.54 -13.09
N ASP A 476 -1.52 13.79 -12.58
CA ASP A 476 -1.25 14.76 -11.52
C ASP A 476 -1.69 16.18 -11.92
N VAL A 477 -1.41 16.62 -13.15
CA VAL A 477 -1.88 17.93 -13.66
C VAL A 477 -3.40 18.04 -13.61
N ILE A 478 -4.13 16.96 -13.93
CA ILE A 478 -5.60 16.96 -13.83
C ILE A 478 -6.06 17.09 -12.37
N GLU A 479 -5.40 16.43 -11.44
CA GLU A 479 -5.69 16.59 -10.01
C GLU A 479 -5.48 18.05 -9.57
N LYS A 480 -4.34 18.66 -9.90
CA LYS A 480 -4.03 20.05 -9.51
C LYS A 480 -5.00 21.05 -10.13
N LEU A 481 -5.42 20.83 -11.38
CA LEU A 481 -6.46 21.65 -12.02
C LEU A 481 -7.83 21.45 -11.35
N ALA A 482 -8.16 20.22 -10.97
CA ALA A 482 -9.42 19.93 -10.27
C ALA A 482 -9.53 20.65 -8.92
N LEU A 483 -8.41 20.85 -8.21
CA LEU A 483 -8.37 21.58 -6.92
C LEU A 483 -8.86 23.04 -7.05
N LEU A 484 -8.82 23.65 -8.24
CA LEU A 484 -9.36 24.99 -8.45
C LEU A 484 -10.87 25.04 -8.16
N ARG A 485 -11.61 24.01 -8.56
CA ARG A 485 -13.04 23.84 -8.29
C ARG A 485 -13.39 22.35 -8.20
N TRP A 486 -12.97 21.71 -7.13
CA TRP A 486 -12.98 20.25 -6.96
C TRP A 486 -14.33 19.60 -7.27
N GLN A 487 -15.43 20.15 -6.72
CA GLN A 487 -16.74 19.50 -6.81
C GLN A 487 -17.25 19.36 -8.26
N PRO A 488 -17.24 20.39 -9.12
CA PRO A 488 -17.61 20.24 -10.53
C PRO A 488 -16.51 19.58 -11.36
N ALA A 489 -15.23 19.86 -11.12
CA ALA A 489 -14.13 19.32 -11.91
C ALA A 489 -14.02 17.80 -11.75
N LEU A 490 -14.20 17.24 -10.54
CA LEU A 490 -14.23 15.80 -10.32
C LEU A 490 -15.35 15.11 -11.13
N LYS A 491 -16.52 15.76 -11.28
CA LYS A 491 -17.60 15.22 -12.12
C LYS A 491 -17.19 15.17 -13.60
N ASP A 492 -16.50 16.19 -14.09
CA ASP A 492 -15.99 16.20 -15.47
C ASP A 492 -14.96 15.09 -15.70
N VAL A 493 -14.03 14.92 -14.74
CA VAL A 493 -13.04 13.83 -14.77
C VAL A 493 -13.74 12.47 -14.79
N GLN A 494 -14.71 12.26 -13.91
CA GLN A 494 -15.46 11.00 -13.84
C GLN A 494 -16.25 10.73 -15.12
N ALA A 495 -16.89 11.75 -15.70
CA ALA A 495 -17.63 11.62 -16.96
C ALA A 495 -16.73 11.22 -18.14
N ALA A 496 -15.49 11.71 -18.18
CA ALA A 496 -14.54 11.35 -19.21
C ALA A 496 -13.94 9.94 -19.00
N ARG A 497 -13.63 9.57 -17.76
CA ARG A 497 -12.92 8.34 -17.38
C ARG A 497 -13.80 7.10 -17.42
N ARG A 498 -15.00 7.16 -16.78
CA ARG A 498 -15.87 6.00 -16.59
C ARG A 498 -16.16 5.21 -17.86
N PRO A 499 -16.55 5.82 -19.00
CA PRO A 499 -16.84 5.06 -20.21
C PRO A 499 -15.66 4.21 -20.71
N VAL A 500 -14.42 4.66 -20.46
CA VAL A 500 -13.21 3.92 -20.88
C VAL A 500 -12.95 2.74 -19.94
N GLU A 501 -13.06 2.95 -18.63
CA GLU A 501 -12.88 1.88 -17.63
C GLU A 501 -13.99 0.84 -17.72
N ASP A 502 -15.26 1.26 -17.87
CA ASP A 502 -16.40 0.36 -18.09
C ASP A 502 -16.21 -0.49 -19.34
N GLY A 503 -15.61 0.09 -20.40
CA GLY A 503 -15.21 -0.62 -21.61
C GLY A 503 -14.19 -1.75 -21.32
N PHE A 504 -13.20 -1.51 -20.44
CA PHE A 504 -12.23 -2.54 -20.06
C PHE A 504 -12.88 -3.73 -19.35
N PHE A 505 -13.83 -3.47 -18.44
CA PHE A 505 -14.60 -4.54 -17.79
C PHE A 505 -15.50 -5.29 -18.78
N ALA A 506 -16.16 -4.58 -19.69
CA ALA A 506 -17.05 -5.20 -20.69
C ALA A 506 -16.27 -6.08 -21.69
N GLU A 507 -15.06 -5.70 -22.07
CA GLU A 507 -14.21 -6.44 -23.00
C GLU A 507 -13.50 -7.64 -22.35
N GLN A 508 -13.39 -7.70 -21.02
CA GLN A 508 -12.55 -8.67 -20.31
C GLN A 508 -12.80 -10.11 -20.74
N ALA A 509 -14.05 -10.57 -20.77
CA ALA A 509 -14.38 -11.94 -21.12
C ALA A 509 -13.97 -12.32 -22.56
N SER A 510 -14.07 -11.39 -23.51
CA SER A 510 -13.67 -11.60 -24.90
C SER A 510 -12.15 -11.65 -25.07
N VAL A 511 -11.42 -10.80 -24.34
CA VAL A 511 -9.96 -10.80 -24.32
C VAL A 511 -9.45 -12.09 -23.69
N ASP A 512 -10.03 -12.51 -22.56
CA ASP A 512 -9.69 -13.75 -21.87
C ASP A 512 -9.86 -14.97 -22.79
N ALA A 513 -11.01 -15.09 -23.44
CA ALA A 513 -11.29 -16.21 -24.33
C ALA A 513 -10.30 -16.26 -25.52
N LYS A 514 -10.04 -15.11 -26.14
CA LYS A 514 -9.10 -15.03 -27.26
C LYS A 514 -7.67 -15.36 -26.83
N ALA A 515 -7.18 -14.77 -25.75
CA ALA A 515 -5.82 -15.03 -25.27
C ALA A 515 -5.63 -16.48 -24.81
N ALA A 516 -6.61 -17.05 -24.07
CA ALA A 516 -6.57 -18.44 -23.64
C ALA A 516 -6.58 -19.43 -24.82
N GLU A 517 -7.30 -19.13 -25.90
CA GLU A 517 -7.25 -19.94 -27.12
C GLU A 517 -5.90 -19.84 -27.82
N MET A 518 -5.36 -18.62 -27.95
CA MET A 518 -4.04 -18.41 -28.57
C MET A 518 -2.93 -19.14 -27.82
N ILE A 519 -2.95 -19.17 -26.48
CA ILE A 519 -1.94 -19.85 -25.66
C ILE A 519 -1.80 -21.34 -26.02
N LYS A 520 -2.86 -22.00 -26.46
CA LYS A 520 -2.83 -23.46 -26.78
C LYS A 520 -1.94 -23.77 -27.97
N SER A 521 -1.83 -22.87 -28.94
CA SER A 521 -1.09 -23.09 -30.18
C SER A 521 0.07 -22.13 -30.38
N ASP A 522 -0.02 -20.91 -29.87
CA ASP A 522 0.97 -19.84 -30.01
C ASP A 522 1.10 -19.01 -28.73
N PRO A 523 1.79 -19.52 -27.69
CA PRO A 523 2.00 -18.78 -26.45
C PRO A 523 2.69 -17.41 -26.65
N ALA A 524 3.64 -17.34 -27.62
CA ALA A 524 4.36 -16.09 -27.90
C ALA A 524 3.45 -15.04 -28.56
N GLY A 525 2.59 -15.46 -29.50
CA GLY A 525 1.58 -14.60 -30.11
C GLY A 525 0.55 -14.13 -29.09
N ALA A 526 0.14 -14.98 -28.13
CA ALA A 526 -0.75 -14.60 -27.04
C ALA A 526 -0.11 -13.53 -26.13
N ALA A 527 1.15 -13.70 -25.74
CA ALA A 527 1.89 -12.71 -24.96
C ALA A 527 2.01 -11.38 -25.71
N LYS A 528 2.32 -11.42 -26.99
CA LYS A 528 2.35 -10.23 -27.85
C LYS A 528 0.99 -9.54 -27.92
N TYR A 529 -0.10 -10.29 -28.12
CA TYR A 529 -1.46 -9.76 -28.17
C TYR A 529 -1.83 -9.05 -26.86
N LEU A 530 -1.56 -9.66 -25.70
CA LEU A 530 -1.84 -9.05 -24.40
C LEU A 530 -0.98 -7.81 -24.16
N THR A 531 0.28 -7.83 -24.60
CA THR A 531 1.21 -6.69 -24.49
C THR A 531 0.74 -5.51 -25.34
N ASP A 532 0.45 -5.74 -26.62
CA ASP A 532 0.00 -4.70 -27.55
C ASP A 532 -1.34 -4.07 -27.05
N LEU A 533 -2.26 -4.91 -26.58
CA LEU A 533 -3.53 -4.45 -26.00
C LEU A 533 -3.33 -3.58 -24.77
N THR A 534 -2.45 -3.99 -23.86
CA THR A 534 -2.13 -3.25 -22.63
C THR A 534 -1.51 -1.89 -22.96
N ILE A 535 -0.52 -1.86 -23.86
CA ILE A 535 0.12 -0.61 -24.31
C ILE A 535 -0.91 0.33 -24.94
N ALA A 536 -1.75 -0.18 -25.85
CA ALA A 536 -2.79 0.62 -26.49
C ALA A 536 -3.80 1.21 -25.49
N ARG A 537 -4.19 0.45 -24.45
CA ARG A 537 -5.06 0.93 -23.35
C ARG A 537 -4.39 2.03 -22.53
N MET A 538 -3.11 1.85 -22.18
CA MET A 538 -2.30 2.84 -21.45
C MET A 538 -2.19 4.15 -22.23
N GLU A 539 -1.86 4.08 -23.50
CA GLU A 539 -1.71 5.26 -24.37
C GLU A 539 -3.04 5.98 -24.60
N LYS A 540 -4.13 5.22 -24.77
CA LYS A 540 -5.50 5.78 -24.85
C LYS A 540 -5.87 6.58 -23.61
N LEU A 541 -5.53 6.08 -22.42
CA LEU A 541 -5.79 6.80 -21.17
C LEU A 541 -4.96 8.09 -21.07
N VAL A 542 -3.68 8.06 -21.39
CA VAL A 542 -2.84 9.27 -21.38
C VAL A 542 -3.36 10.30 -22.40
N ALA A 543 -3.73 9.88 -23.60
CA ALA A 543 -4.32 10.77 -24.60
C ALA A 543 -5.63 11.40 -24.13
N LEU A 544 -6.50 10.63 -23.46
CA LEU A 544 -7.74 11.12 -22.85
C LEU A 544 -7.44 12.25 -21.84
N TYR A 545 -6.47 12.03 -20.94
CA TYR A 545 -6.15 13.00 -19.89
C TYR A 545 -5.44 14.26 -20.42
N ARG A 546 -4.61 14.13 -21.45
CA ARG A 546 -4.07 15.29 -22.18
C ARG A 546 -5.17 16.12 -22.83
N GLY A 547 -6.22 15.46 -23.36
CA GLY A 547 -7.43 16.13 -23.86
C GLY A 547 -8.22 16.82 -22.75
N LEU A 548 -8.43 16.11 -21.65
CA LEU A 548 -9.16 16.61 -20.48
C LEU A 548 -8.48 17.84 -19.85
N ARG A 549 -7.14 17.90 -19.83
CA ARG A 549 -6.37 19.06 -19.40
C ARG A 549 -6.81 20.34 -20.12
N LYS A 550 -6.95 20.28 -21.44
CA LYS A 550 -7.41 21.45 -22.23
C LYS A 550 -8.83 21.88 -21.83
N THR A 551 -9.72 20.90 -21.62
CA THR A 551 -11.09 21.15 -21.18
C THR A 551 -11.15 21.83 -19.81
N LEU A 552 -10.41 21.30 -18.83
CA LEU A 552 -10.39 21.84 -17.47
C LEU A 552 -9.75 23.23 -17.41
N LEU A 553 -8.65 23.45 -18.15
CA LEU A 553 -8.07 24.78 -18.30
C LEU A 553 -9.09 25.78 -18.82
N SER A 554 -9.74 25.50 -19.96
CA SER A 554 -10.74 26.41 -20.53
C SER A 554 -11.93 26.64 -19.58
N LYS A 555 -12.35 25.64 -18.82
CA LYS A 555 -13.55 25.70 -17.99
C LYS A 555 -13.31 26.32 -16.62
N TYR A 556 -12.12 26.17 -16.04
CA TYR A 556 -11.86 26.51 -14.63
C TYR A 556 -10.77 27.57 -14.42
N THR A 557 -10.12 28.09 -15.46
CA THR A 557 -9.12 29.15 -15.35
C THR A 557 -9.44 30.41 -16.18
N GLY A 558 -10.57 30.42 -16.94
CA GLY A 558 -11.00 31.59 -17.72
C GLY A 558 -11.71 32.64 -16.87
N ASP A 559 -11.80 33.88 -17.40
CA ASP A 559 -12.33 35.08 -16.71
C ASP A 559 -13.84 35.00 -16.36
N GLY A 560 -14.53 33.92 -16.72
CA GLY A 560 -15.96 33.72 -16.47
C GLY A 560 -16.30 32.76 -15.32
N VAL A 561 -15.34 32.41 -14.49
CA VAL A 561 -15.52 31.40 -13.41
C VAL A 561 -15.72 32.03 -12.05
#